data_75019c0fdeb31cddae0470ee5359c6b8
#
_entry.id   75019c0fdeb31cddae0470ee5359c6b8
#
_cell.length_a   1.000
_cell.length_b   1.000
_cell.length_c   1.000
_cell.angle_alpha   90.00
_cell.angle_beta   90.00
_cell.angle_gamma   90.00
#
_symmetry.space_group_name_H-M   'P 1'
#
loop_
_entity.id
_entity.type
_entity.pdbx_description
1 polymer ?
#
loop_
_entity_poly.entity_id
_entity_poly.type
_entity_poly.pdbx_seq_one_letter_code
_entity_poly.pdbx_strand_id
1 'polypeptide(L)'
;MAKRTILVDSARRELEKHGTETFPMTVNHDDLWSFEGKNVPIHWHNDLEINLIREGEAVFQVYQKSYRVRTGEGFLLNRNVPHSCSSPGNEHVRYSTILVRPDFLYGDFGSDVERKCFQPFLQNSAIPCIYLTGFDENGKEILQKLNQVEEAFDRKR
;
A
#
# COMPACT_ATOMS: atom_id res chain seq x y z
N MET A 1 19.97 -16.19 3.05
CA MET A 1 18.62 -16.19 2.46
C MET A 1 18.61 -15.42 1.14
N ALA A 2 17.84 -15.92 0.20
CA ALA A 2 17.63 -15.19 -1.04
C ALA A 2 16.89 -13.88 -0.77
N LYS A 3 17.29 -12.82 -1.46
CA LYS A 3 16.61 -11.53 -1.36
C LYS A 3 15.26 -11.59 -2.08
N ARG A 4 14.30 -10.83 -1.59
CA ARG A 4 12.99 -10.70 -2.23
C ARG A 4 13.09 -9.84 -3.47
N THR A 5 12.30 -10.18 -4.47
CA THR A 5 12.13 -9.37 -5.69
C THR A 5 10.65 -9.30 -6.01
N ILE A 6 10.25 -8.25 -6.72
CA ILE A 6 8.90 -8.14 -7.24
C ILE A 6 8.91 -8.70 -8.67
N LEU A 7 8.17 -9.78 -8.88
CA LEU A 7 8.04 -10.37 -10.22
C LEU A 7 7.06 -9.56 -11.04
N VAL A 8 7.49 -9.06 -12.17
CA VAL A 8 6.68 -8.19 -13.04
C VAL A 8 6.75 -8.68 -14.49
N ASP A 9 5.73 -8.30 -15.27
CA ASP A 9 5.74 -8.49 -16.72
C ASP A 9 6.51 -7.34 -17.41
N SER A 10 6.50 -7.33 -18.75
CA SER A 10 7.20 -6.31 -19.54
C SER A 10 6.66 -4.90 -19.32
N ALA A 11 5.42 -4.76 -18.85
CA ALA A 11 4.80 -3.46 -18.52
C ALA A 11 4.95 -3.08 -17.06
N ARG A 12 5.77 -3.81 -16.28
CA ARG A 12 5.97 -3.60 -14.84
C ARG A 12 4.76 -3.94 -13.98
N ARG A 13 3.78 -4.65 -14.52
CA ARG A 13 2.67 -5.16 -13.73
C ARG A 13 3.12 -6.32 -12.86
N GLU A 14 2.79 -6.27 -11.58
CA GLU A 14 3.12 -7.34 -10.66
C GLU A 14 2.38 -8.62 -11.03
N LEU A 15 3.11 -9.74 -11.04
CA LEU A 15 2.55 -11.05 -11.38
C LEU A 15 1.98 -11.78 -10.17
N GLU A 16 2.44 -11.45 -8.96
CA GLU A 16 1.96 -12.08 -7.74
C GLU A 16 0.54 -11.60 -7.43
N LYS A 17 -0.33 -12.54 -7.08
CA LYS A 17 -1.68 -12.23 -6.61
C LYS A 17 -1.69 -12.17 -5.09
N HIS A 18 -2.41 -11.21 -4.54
CA HIS A 18 -2.49 -10.99 -3.10
C HIS A 18 -3.85 -11.46 -2.58
N GLY A 19 -3.81 -12.27 -1.50
CA GLY A 19 -5.02 -12.87 -0.96
C GLY A 19 -5.53 -14.04 -1.81
N THR A 20 -6.80 -14.38 -1.63
CA THR A 20 -7.49 -15.46 -2.34
C THR A 20 -8.75 -14.93 -3.01
N GLU A 21 -9.38 -15.75 -3.85
CA GLU A 21 -10.64 -15.35 -4.50
C GLU A 21 -11.75 -15.09 -3.47
N THR A 22 -11.78 -15.84 -2.38
CA THR A 22 -12.80 -15.70 -1.33
C THR A 22 -12.38 -14.71 -0.24
N PHE A 23 -11.11 -14.34 -0.17
CA PHE A 23 -10.59 -13.34 0.77
C PHE A 23 -9.48 -12.55 0.07
N PRO A 24 -9.84 -11.59 -0.80
CA PRO A 24 -8.88 -10.90 -1.66
C PRO A 24 -8.18 -9.74 -0.94
N MET A 25 -7.52 -10.07 0.15
CA MET A 25 -6.78 -9.14 0.98
C MET A 25 -5.62 -9.86 1.66
N THR A 26 -4.52 -9.17 1.85
CA THR A 26 -3.41 -9.65 2.67
C THR A 26 -2.74 -8.51 3.41
N VAL A 27 -2.04 -8.85 4.50
CA VAL A 27 -1.17 -7.93 5.23
C VAL A 27 0.21 -8.54 5.28
N ASN A 28 1.20 -7.81 4.80
CA ASN A 28 2.59 -8.21 4.85
C ASN A 28 3.35 -7.35 5.85
N HIS A 29 4.30 -7.96 6.54
CA HIS A 29 5.24 -7.26 7.41
C HIS A 29 6.60 -7.33 6.75
N ASP A 30 7.10 -6.19 6.29
CA ASP A 30 8.28 -6.15 5.45
C ASP A 30 9.39 -5.30 6.07
N ASP A 31 10.61 -5.70 5.76
CA ASP A 31 11.80 -4.90 5.98
C ASP A 31 12.38 -4.59 4.59
N LEU A 32 12.59 -3.32 4.31
CA LEU A 32 13.10 -2.90 3.01
C LEU A 32 14.44 -3.55 2.67
N TRP A 33 15.23 -3.87 3.68
CA TRP A 33 16.51 -4.54 3.49
C TRP A 33 16.37 -6.01 3.07
N SER A 34 15.18 -6.60 3.19
CA SER A 34 14.93 -7.95 2.69
C SER A 34 14.81 -8.00 1.17
N PHE A 35 14.61 -6.86 0.52
CA PHE A 35 14.55 -6.79 -0.93
C PHE A 35 15.95 -6.64 -1.54
N GLU A 36 16.13 -7.19 -2.74
CA GLU A 36 17.36 -7.01 -3.49
C GLU A 36 17.59 -5.53 -3.77
N GLY A 37 18.81 -5.03 -3.54
CA GLY A 37 19.13 -3.62 -3.67
C GLY A 37 18.57 -2.72 -2.60
N LYS A 38 17.94 -3.30 -1.55
CA LYS A 38 17.34 -2.56 -0.43
C LYS A 38 16.27 -1.56 -0.88
N ASN A 39 15.54 -1.92 -1.93
CA ASN A 39 14.44 -1.11 -2.43
C ASN A 39 13.39 -2.00 -3.06
N VAL A 40 12.17 -1.45 -3.19
CA VAL A 40 11.11 -2.07 -3.97
C VAL A 40 11.09 -1.38 -5.33
N PRO A 41 11.41 -2.10 -6.41
CA PRO A 41 11.47 -1.50 -7.74
C PRO A 41 10.10 -1.07 -8.22
N ILE A 42 10.08 -0.20 -9.23
CA ILE A 42 8.84 0.30 -9.80
C ILE A 42 7.97 -0.85 -10.33
N HIS A 43 6.71 -0.85 -9.92
CA HIS A 43 5.70 -1.84 -10.33
C HIS A 43 4.31 -1.25 -10.09
N TRP A 44 3.29 -1.95 -10.59
CA TRP A 44 1.89 -1.58 -10.36
C TRP A 44 1.02 -2.84 -10.31
N HIS A 45 -0.14 -2.70 -9.70
CA HIS A 45 -1.12 -3.77 -9.54
C HIS A 45 -2.53 -3.18 -9.37
N ASN A 46 -3.54 -4.05 -9.46
CA ASN A 46 -4.94 -3.63 -9.36
C ASN A 46 -5.41 -3.43 -7.93
N ASP A 47 -4.70 -3.97 -6.95
CA ASP A 47 -5.06 -3.81 -5.55
C ASP A 47 -4.81 -2.39 -5.06
N LEU A 48 -5.62 -1.94 -4.12
CA LEU A 48 -5.24 -0.81 -3.29
C LEU A 48 -4.13 -1.24 -2.34
N GLU A 49 -3.18 -0.37 -2.14
CA GLU A 49 -2.06 -0.64 -1.24
C GLU A 49 -2.00 0.44 -0.18
N ILE A 50 -1.95 0.02 1.09
CA ILE A 50 -1.76 0.95 2.20
C ILE A 50 -0.50 0.52 2.94
N ASN A 51 0.48 1.41 2.99
CA ASN A 51 1.72 1.18 3.70
C ASN A 51 1.69 1.92 5.03
N LEU A 52 2.02 1.22 6.12
CA LEU A 52 2.12 1.80 7.46
C LEU A 52 3.56 1.68 7.91
N ILE A 53 4.25 2.81 8.10
CA ILE A 53 5.67 2.81 8.46
C ILE A 53 5.80 2.54 9.95
N ARG A 54 6.52 1.47 10.29
CA ARG A 54 6.72 1.02 11.68
C ARG A 54 8.05 1.48 12.25
N GLU A 55 9.06 1.56 11.41
CA GLU A 55 10.40 1.99 11.83
C GLU A 55 11.11 2.63 10.64
N GLY A 56 11.66 3.81 10.88
CA GLY A 56 12.47 4.51 9.88
C GLY A 56 11.66 5.47 9.02
N GLU A 57 12.21 5.77 7.87
CA GLU A 57 11.62 6.67 6.88
C GLU A 57 11.71 6.05 5.51
N ALA A 58 10.57 5.91 4.85
CA ALA A 58 10.47 5.39 3.49
C ALA A 58 10.28 6.55 2.50
N VAL A 59 10.86 6.41 1.32
CA VAL A 59 10.61 7.31 0.20
C VAL A 59 9.83 6.56 -0.86
N PHE A 60 8.60 6.97 -1.08
CA PHE A 60 7.76 6.46 -2.16
C PHE A 60 7.87 7.38 -3.36
N GLN A 61 8.14 6.80 -4.52
CA GLN A 61 8.11 7.53 -5.78
C GLN A 61 6.84 7.16 -6.53
N VAL A 62 6.05 8.17 -6.86
CA VAL A 62 4.80 8.03 -7.61
C VAL A 62 4.86 9.02 -8.77
N TYR A 63 4.97 8.47 -9.99
CA TYR A 63 5.26 9.27 -11.19
C TYR A 63 6.53 10.09 -10.97
N GLN A 64 6.42 11.43 -11.03
CA GLN A 64 7.57 12.33 -10.90
C GLN A 64 7.71 12.95 -9.51
N LYS A 65 6.91 12.48 -8.53
CA LYS A 65 6.92 13.00 -7.17
C LYS A 65 7.46 11.97 -6.19
N SER A 66 8.19 12.47 -5.19
CA SER A 66 8.69 11.67 -4.08
C SER A 66 8.02 12.10 -2.79
N TYR A 67 7.68 11.12 -1.95
CA TYR A 67 7.01 11.34 -0.69
C TYR A 67 7.81 10.66 0.42
N ARG A 68 8.16 11.41 1.44
CA ARG A 68 8.84 10.89 2.62
C ARG A 68 7.82 10.56 3.69
N VAL A 69 7.74 9.30 4.05
CA VAL A 69 6.75 8.78 5.01
C VAL A 69 7.50 8.20 6.20
N ARG A 70 7.21 8.72 7.39
CA ARG A 70 7.96 8.42 8.62
C ARG A 70 7.19 7.45 9.51
N THR A 71 7.89 6.98 10.54
CA THR A 71 7.31 6.12 11.56
C THR A 71 5.99 6.68 12.09
N GLY A 72 4.96 5.85 12.11
CA GLY A 72 3.62 6.21 12.55
C GLY A 72 2.72 6.79 11.47
N GLU A 73 3.28 7.08 10.31
CA GLU A 73 2.54 7.62 9.17
C GLU A 73 2.19 6.52 8.17
N GLY A 74 1.28 6.83 7.25
CA GLY A 74 0.85 5.89 6.23
C GLY A 74 0.83 6.50 4.84
N PHE A 75 0.82 5.62 3.85
CA PHE A 75 0.80 6.02 2.45
C PHE A 75 -0.09 5.08 1.66
N LEU A 76 -1.15 5.61 1.08
CA LEU A 76 -2.11 4.85 0.29
C LEU A 76 -1.83 5.06 -1.19
N LEU A 77 -1.75 3.97 -1.92
CA LEU A 77 -1.57 3.96 -3.37
C LEU A 77 -2.86 3.50 -4.04
N ASN A 78 -3.33 4.30 -4.99
CA ASN A 78 -4.49 3.95 -5.78
C ASN A 78 -4.15 2.78 -6.72
N ARG A 79 -5.16 2.07 -7.19
CA ARG A 79 -4.97 0.95 -8.11
C ARG A 79 -4.28 1.40 -9.40
N ASN A 80 -3.47 0.51 -9.94
CA ASN A 80 -2.79 0.68 -11.24
C ASN A 80 -1.81 1.85 -11.29
N VAL A 81 -1.36 2.34 -10.15
CA VAL A 81 -0.40 3.45 -10.07
C VAL A 81 1.01 2.88 -9.95
N PRO A 82 1.89 3.15 -10.92
CA PRO A 82 3.29 2.74 -10.80
C PRO A 82 3.97 3.45 -9.63
N HIS A 83 4.66 2.67 -8.82
CA HIS A 83 5.32 3.18 -7.62
C HIS A 83 6.56 2.37 -7.26
N SER A 84 7.43 3.00 -6.51
CA SER A 84 8.62 2.36 -5.93
C SER A 84 8.81 2.84 -4.51
N CYS A 85 9.63 2.12 -3.74
CA CYS A 85 9.92 2.46 -2.36
C CYS A 85 11.41 2.27 -2.07
N SER A 86 12.01 3.23 -1.40
CA SER A 86 13.42 3.19 -1.03
C SER A 86 13.62 3.84 0.35
N SER A 87 14.84 3.69 0.87
CA SER A 87 15.28 4.41 2.06
C SER A 87 16.03 5.67 1.64
N PRO A 88 15.84 6.81 2.33
CA PRO A 88 16.61 8.02 2.03
C PRO A 88 18.09 7.92 2.40
N GLY A 89 18.46 6.89 3.16
CA GLY A 89 19.83 6.62 3.57
C GLY A 89 20.06 5.13 3.68
N ASN A 90 20.96 4.72 4.57
CA ASN A 90 21.26 3.32 4.84
C ASN A 90 20.57 2.79 6.11
N GLU A 91 19.46 3.39 6.47
CA GLU A 91 18.72 2.99 7.67
C GLU A 91 17.72 1.91 7.36
N HIS A 92 17.40 1.09 8.36
CA HIS A 92 16.33 0.12 8.27
C HIS A 92 14.98 0.83 8.12
N VAL A 93 14.15 0.28 7.25
CA VAL A 93 12.76 0.69 7.13
C VAL A 93 11.90 -0.54 7.26
N ARG A 94 11.12 -0.59 8.32
CA ARG A 94 10.12 -1.65 8.53
C ARG A 94 8.74 -1.08 8.34
N TYR A 95 7.91 -1.82 7.63
CA TYR A 95 6.56 -1.36 7.32
C TYR A 95 5.62 -2.54 7.15
N SER A 96 4.35 -2.26 7.36
CA SER A 96 3.27 -3.19 7.04
C SER A 96 2.60 -2.73 5.78
N THR A 97 2.23 -3.66 4.91
CA THR A 97 1.51 -3.36 3.69
C THR A 97 0.19 -4.10 3.69
N ILE A 98 -0.89 -3.35 3.58
CA ILE A 98 -2.24 -3.90 3.38
C ILE A 98 -2.53 -3.83 1.90
N LEU A 99 -2.76 -4.98 1.29
CA LEU A 99 -3.13 -5.10 -0.12
C LEU A 99 -4.55 -5.65 -0.17
N VAL A 100 -5.44 -4.91 -0.82
CA VAL A 100 -6.86 -5.27 -0.85
C VAL A 100 -7.46 -4.97 -2.21
N ARG A 101 -8.19 -5.95 -2.75
CA ARG A 101 -8.94 -5.74 -3.99
C ARG A 101 -10.13 -4.81 -3.70
N PRO A 102 -10.31 -3.74 -4.48
CA PRO A 102 -11.32 -2.74 -4.17
C PRO A 102 -12.74 -3.28 -3.97
N ASP A 103 -13.16 -4.28 -4.76
CA ASP A 103 -14.49 -4.85 -4.66
C ASP A 103 -14.75 -5.57 -3.33
N PHE A 104 -13.69 -5.99 -2.63
CA PHE A 104 -13.82 -6.53 -1.27
C PHE A 104 -14.33 -5.48 -0.29
N LEU A 105 -14.01 -4.21 -0.55
CA LEU A 105 -14.40 -3.10 0.32
C LEU A 105 -15.79 -2.56 -0.01
N TYR A 106 -16.13 -2.43 -1.29
CA TYR A 106 -17.40 -1.80 -1.66
C TYR A 106 -18.54 -2.80 -1.91
N GLY A 107 -18.25 -4.09 -1.96
CA GLY A 107 -19.27 -5.13 -2.12
C GLY A 107 -19.79 -5.23 -3.53
N ASP A 108 -21.10 -5.14 -3.69
CA ASP A 108 -21.76 -5.37 -4.97
C ASP A 108 -21.42 -4.29 -6.00
N PHE A 109 -21.14 -4.73 -7.21
CA PHE A 109 -20.94 -3.84 -8.36
C PHE A 109 -22.22 -3.06 -8.63
N GLY A 110 -22.08 -1.75 -8.83
CA GLY A 110 -23.22 -0.85 -9.06
C GLY A 110 -23.91 -0.37 -7.80
N SER A 111 -23.43 -0.77 -6.62
CA SER A 111 -23.99 -0.30 -5.35
C SER A 111 -23.73 1.20 -5.14
N ASP A 112 -24.49 1.82 -4.25
CA ASP A 112 -24.27 3.21 -3.87
C ASP A 112 -22.88 3.40 -3.24
N VAL A 113 -22.41 2.41 -2.48
CA VAL A 113 -21.08 2.46 -1.87
C VAL A 113 -20.00 2.53 -2.96
N GLU A 114 -20.09 1.64 -3.95
CA GLU A 114 -19.14 1.68 -5.07
C GLU A 114 -19.18 3.01 -5.80
N ARG A 115 -20.37 3.42 -6.25
CA ARG A 115 -20.51 4.59 -7.12
C ARG A 115 -20.20 5.91 -6.42
N LYS A 116 -20.60 6.05 -5.17
CA LYS A 116 -20.52 7.33 -4.44
C LYS A 116 -19.27 7.45 -3.59
N CYS A 117 -18.77 6.32 -3.04
CA CYS A 117 -17.66 6.35 -2.10
C CYS A 117 -16.33 5.92 -2.72
N PHE A 118 -16.34 4.96 -3.64
CA PHE A 118 -15.09 4.40 -4.18
C PHE A 118 -14.73 4.88 -5.57
N GLN A 119 -15.67 4.90 -6.52
CA GLN A 119 -15.35 5.28 -7.90
C GLN A 119 -14.79 6.71 -8.03
N PRO A 120 -15.26 7.71 -7.28
CA PRO A 120 -14.65 9.04 -7.34
C PRO A 120 -13.17 9.07 -7.03
N PHE A 121 -12.69 8.13 -6.19
CA PHE A 121 -11.27 7.97 -5.91
C PHE A 121 -10.59 7.02 -6.91
N LEU A 122 -11.16 5.82 -7.11
CA LEU A 122 -10.54 4.78 -7.93
C LEU A 122 -10.30 5.22 -9.38
N GLN A 123 -11.18 6.05 -9.93
CA GLN A 123 -11.08 6.51 -11.31
C GLN A 123 -10.41 7.88 -11.45
N ASN A 124 -10.00 8.48 -10.34
CA ASN A 124 -9.44 9.83 -10.37
C ASN A 124 -7.92 9.79 -10.50
N SER A 125 -7.44 9.97 -11.73
CA SER A 125 -6.00 9.99 -12.02
C SER A 125 -5.27 11.19 -11.39
N ALA A 126 -5.99 12.21 -10.92
CA ALA A 126 -5.39 13.33 -10.20
C ALA A 126 -5.07 12.98 -8.74
N ILE A 127 -5.56 11.85 -8.22
CA ILE A 127 -5.27 11.38 -6.86
C ILE A 127 -4.65 9.99 -6.95
N PRO A 128 -3.36 9.88 -7.33
CA PRO A 128 -2.69 8.58 -7.43
C PRO A 128 -2.33 8.00 -6.06
N CYS A 129 -2.22 8.83 -5.06
CA CYS A 129 -1.83 8.41 -3.71
C CYS A 129 -2.37 9.39 -2.66
N ILE A 130 -2.39 8.93 -1.41
CA ILE A 130 -2.77 9.76 -0.26
C ILE A 130 -1.74 9.55 0.85
N TYR A 131 -1.14 10.64 1.30
CA TYR A 131 -0.23 10.66 2.44
C TYR A 131 -1.05 10.83 3.72
N LEU A 132 -0.92 9.87 4.65
CA LEU A 132 -1.67 9.85 5.90
C LEU A 132 -0.77 10.24 7.05
N THR A 133 -1.08 11.35 7.71
CA THR A 133 -0.35 11.82 8.88
C THR A 133 -1.27 11.91 10.09
N GLY A 134 -0.67 11.94 11.29
CA GLY A 134 -1.42 12.17 12.52
C GLY A 134 -1.60 13.65 12.89
N PHE A 135 -1.22 14.56 11.97
CA PHE A 135 -1.34 15.99 12.24
C PHE A 135 -2.77 16.52 12.17
N ASP A 136 -3.64 15.86 11.42
CA ASP A 136 -5.06 16.18 11.39
C ASP A 136 -5.89 15.03 11.96
N GLU A 137 -7.09 15.36 12.41
CA GLU A 137 -7.97 14.39 13.09
C GLU A 137 -8.42 13.27 12.16
N ASN A 138 -8.67 13.58 10.87
CA ASN A 138 -9.09 12.58 9.91
C ASN A 138 -7.97 11.57 9.63
N GLY A 139 -6.76 12.06 9.40
CA GLY A 139 -5.59 11.20 9.20
C GLY A 139 -5.31 10.32 10.41
N LYS A 140 -5.37 10.89 11.59
CA LYS A 140 -5.18 10.17 12.85
C LYS A 140 -6.21 9.06 13.03
N GLU A 141 -7.48 9.34 12.77
CA GLU A 141 -8.55 8.34 12.87
C GLU A 141 -8.37 7.22 11.86
N ILE A 142 -8.04 7.56 10.62
CA ILE A 142 -7.81 6.56 9.57
C ILE A 142 -6.64 5.65 9.96
N LEU A 143 -5.53 6.23 10.43
CA LEU A 143 -4.36 5.46 10.86
C LEU A 143 -4.69 4.51 12.01
N GLN A 144 -5.49 4.95 12.98
CA GLN A 144 -5.94 4.10 14.09
C GLN A 144 -6.75 2.92 13.58
N LYS A 145 -7.66 3.15 12.63
CA LYS A 145 -8.48 2.08 12.04
C LYS A 145 -7.65 1.11 11.21
N LEU A 146 -6.68 1.60 10.46
CA LEU A 146 -5.77 0.75 9.70
C LEU A 146 -4.92 -0.15 10.61
N ASN A 147 -4.46 0.37 11.74
CA ASN A 147 -3.77 -0.43 12.76
C ASN A 147 -4.67 -1.55 13.29
N GLN A 148 -5.94 -1.27 13.51
CA GLN A 148 -6.92 -2.27 13.95
C GLN A 148 -7.14 -3.34 12.89
N VAL A 149 -7.17 -2.97 11.61
CA VAL A 149 -7.28 -3.93 10.50
C VAL A 149 -6.09 -4.88 10.50
N GLU A 150 -4.89 -4.36 10.64
CA GLU A 150 -3.67 -5.17 10.70
C GLU A 150 -3.70 -6.14 11.89
N GLU A 151 -4.04 -5.66 13.07
CA GLU A 151 -4.14 -6.50 14.26
C GLU A 151 -5.19 -7.61 14.09
N ALA A 152 -6.34 -7.27 13.53
CA ALA A 152 -7.41 -8.25 13.29
C ALA A 152 -6.98 -9.31 12.29
N PHE A 153 -6.27 -8.92 11.23
CA PHE A 153 -5.74 -9.86 10.25
C PHE A 153 -4.71 -10.80 10.88
N ASP A 154 -3.78 -10.26 11.66
CA ASP A 154 -2.72 -11.03 12.29
C ASP A 154 -3.25 -12.05 13.30
N ARG A 155 -4.32 -11.71 14.03
CA ARG A 155 -4.95 -12.63 14.99
C ARG A 155 -5.60 -13.85 14.32
N LYS A 156 -5.97 -13.75 13.04
CA LYS A 156 -6.65 -14.85 12.32
C LYS A 156 -5.72 -15.78 11.56
N ARG A 157 -4.45 -15.51 11.62
CA ARG A 157 -3.45 -16.30 10.91
C ARG A 157 -3.05 -17.56 11.67
#